data_7acb6ca941a8e9fa568aa87f202d4469
#
_entry.id   7acb6ca941a8e9fa568aa87f202d4469
#
_cell.length_a   1.000
_cell.length_b   1.000
_cell.length_c   1.000
_cell.angle_alpha   90.00
_cell.angle_beta   90.00
_cell.angle_gamma   90.00
#
_symmetry.space_group_name_H-M   'P 1'
#
loop_
_entity.id
_entity.type
_entity.pdbx_description
1 polymer ?
#
loop_
_entity_poly.entity_id
_entity_poly.type
_entity_poly.pdbx_seq_one_letter_code
_entity_poly.pdbx_strand_id
1 'polypeptide(L)'
;AYCTTLAEAAGVTGKTWAAYLSSAEQNARDRIGTGPWMNAAGVVVAQSVDDLHSDSNNLTKETAISETGAVINGRGDTPNRHDILTGSDLDGNLVGDACEGWTTSGEGSAMVGHHDRTGGGDHPTAWNSAHPSRGCGMEALQGTGGDGLFYCFATN
;
A
#
# COMPACT_ATOMS: atom_id res chain seq x y z
N ALA A 1 -11.21 9.97 1.18
CA ALA A 1 -12.35 9.89 0.27
C ALA A 1 -12.34 8.59 -0.54
N TYR A 2 -11.32 8.30 -1.35
CA TYR A 2 -11.35 7.15 -2.27
C TYR A 2 -11.44 5.79 -1.56
N CYS A 3 -10.65 5.55 -0.50
CA CYS A 3 -10.74 4.32 0.31
C CYS A 3 -12.15 4.11 0.90
N THR A 4 -12.81 5.19 1.33
CA THR A 4 -14.19 5.12 1.84
C THR A 4 -15.15 4.69 0.74
N THR A 5 -15.03 5.28 -0.46
CA THR A 5 -15.87 4.91 -1.61
C THR A 5 -15.72 3.43 -1.99
N LEU A 6 -14.49 2.90 -2.00
CA LEU A 6 -14.22 1.48 -2.29
C LEU A 6 -14.82 0.57 -1.21
N ALA A 7 -14.61 0.90 0.05
CA ALA A 7 -15.14 0.12 1.18
C ALA A 7 -16.67 0.08 1.17
N GLU A 8 -17.33 1.23 0.95
CA GLU A 8 -18.80 1.32 0.86
C GLU A 8 -19.34 0.53 -0.34
N ALA A 9 -18.68 0.60 -1.50
CA ALA A 9 -19.03 -0.20 -2.67
C ALA A 9 -18.91 -1.71 -2.43
N ALA A 10 -17.97 -2.12 -1.55
CA ALA A 10 -17.81 -3.51 -1.09
C ALA A 10 -18.75 -3.89 0.07
N GLY A 11 -19.65 -2.98 0.50
CA GLY A 11 -20.63 -3.22 1.55
C GLY A 11 -20.12 -2.97 2.98
N VAL A 12 -18.92 -2.42 3.15
CA VAL A 12 -18.37 -2.05 4.46
C VAL A 12 -18.72 -0.59 4.77
N THR A 13 -19.66 -0.38 5.67
CA THR A 13 -20.14 0.95 6.06
C THR A 13 -19.81 1.28 7.51
N GLY A 14 -19.95 2.56 7.90
CA GLY A 14 -19.79 3.00 9.29
C GLY A 14 -18.34 3.09 9.78
N LYS A 15 -17.36 2.97 8.88
CA LYS A 15 -15.94 3.14 9.17
C LYS A 15 -15.36 4.34 8.43
N THR A 16 -14.35 4.95 9.03
CA THR A 16 -13.49 5.95 8.38
C THR A 16 -12.26 5.24 7.81
N TRP A 17 -11.87 5.60 6.61
CA TRP A 17 -10.77 4.96 5.90
C TRP A 17 -9.69 5.95 5.51
N ALA A 18 -8.44 5.54 5.59
CA ALA A 18 -7.28 6.29 5.13
C ALA A 18 -6.42 5.43 4.18
N ALA A 19 -5.89 6.08 3.15
CA ALA A 19 -4.85 5.48 2.31
C ALA A 19 -3.51 5.49 3.05
N TYR A 20 -2.77 4.39 2.98
CA TYR A 20 -1.39 4.31 3.45
C TYR A 20 -0.45 4.97 2.43
N LEU A 21 -0.45 6.30 2.44
CA LEU A 21 0.34 7.14 1.55
C LEU A 21 0.97 8.25 2.39
N SER A 22 2.30 8.30 2.43
CA SER A 22 3.02 9.40 3.09
C SER A 22 3.03 10.66 2.23
N SER A 23 2.89 11.82 2.84
CA SER A 23 3.02 13.14 2.23
C SER A 23 3.76 14.09 3.16
N ALA A 24 4.08 15.29 2.66
CA ALA A 24 4.74 16.32 3.48
C ALA A 24 3.91 16.77 4.68
N GLU A 25 2.58 16.63 4.62
CA GLU A 25 1.66 17.00 5.69
C GLU A 25 1.50 15.90 6.74
N GLN A 26 1.63 14.63 6.34
CA GLN A 26 1.40 13.50 7.24
C GLN A 26 2.06 12.21 6.75
N ASN A 27 2.77 11.54 7.64
CA ASN A 27 3.30 10.19 7.38
C ASN A 27 2.17 9.16 7.29
N ALA A 28 2.37 8.12 6.51
CA ALA A 28 1.37 7.05 6.35
C ALA A 28 1.06 6.37 7.67
N ARG A 29 2.08 6.09 8.51
CA ARG A 29 1.90 5.47 9.82
C ARG A 29 0.98 6.25 10.77
N ASP A 30 0.96 7.58 10.64
CA ASP A 30 0.23 8.48 11.55
C ASP A 30 -1.23 8.69 11.12
N ARG A 31 -1.58 8.32 9.88
CA ARG A 31 -2.91 8.55 9.31
C ARG A 31 -3.84 7.36 9.35
N ILE A 32 -3.32 6.16 9.54
CA ILE A 32 -4.10 4.92 9.43
C ILE A 32 -4.80 4.48 10.72
N GLY A 33 -4.68 5.25 11.81
CA GLY A 33 -5.24 4.87 13.11
C GLY A 33 -4.29 3.96 13.90
N THR A 34 -4.84 3.17 14.81
CA THR A 34 -4.05 2.39 15.80
C THR A 34 -4.15 0.87 15.62
N GLY A 35 -5.07 0.37 14.80
CA GLY A 35 -5.38 -1.05 14.67
C GLY A 35 -6.25 -1.58 15.82
N PRO A 36 -6.46 -2.90 15.98
CA PRO A 36 -5.99 -3.90 15.02
C PRO A 36 -6.71 -3.82 13.66
N TRP A 37 -6.06 -4.33 12.61
CA TRP A 37 -6.64 -4.36 11.27
C TRP A 37 -6.84 -5.78 10.77
N MET A 38 -7.99 -6.00 10.15
CA MET A 38 -8.34 -7.23 9.45
C MET A 38 -8.59 -6.93 7.98
N ASN A 39 -8.27 -7.90 7.13
CA ASN A 39 -8.61 -7.82 5.72
C ASN A 39 -10.10 -8.14 5.46
N ALA A 40 -10.54 -8.06 4.20
CA ALA A 40 -11.93 -8.34 3.80
C ALA A 40 -12.40 -9.79 4.10
N ALA A 41 -11.47 -10.73 4.32
CA ALA A 41 -11.78 -12.10 4.73
C ALA A 41 -11.79 -12.30 6.26
N GLY A 42 -11.62 -11.23 7.05
CA GLY A 42 -11.60 -11.30 8.52
C GLY A 42 -10.26 -11.79 9.10
N VAL A 43 -9.22 -11.88 8.29
CA VAL A 43 -7.88 -12.27 8.76
C VAL A 43 -7.17 -11.05 9.32
N VAL A 44 -6.66 -11.14 10.55
CA VAL A 44 -5.87 -10.08 11.17
C VAL A 44 -4.54 -9.93 10.42
N VAL A 45 -4.25 -8.72 9.94
CA VAL A 45 -3.01 -8.39 9.22
C VAL A 45 -1.98 -7.73 10.13
N ALA A 46 -2.42 -6.97 11.13
CA ALA A 46 -1.57 -6.41 12.18
C ALA A 46 -2.39 -6.02 13.41
N GLN A 47 -1.79 -6.08 14.59
CA GLN A 47 -2.43 -5.75 15.88
C GLN A 47 -2.30 -4.27 16.24
N SER A 48 -1.25 -3.59 15.73
CA SER A 48 -0.95 -2.19 16.04
C SER A 48 -0.09 -1.59 14.93
N VAL A 49 0.17 -0.28 15.01
CA VAL A 49 1.10 0.41 14.11
C VAL A 49 2.50 -0.20 14.17
N ASP A 50 3.01 -0.50 15.35
CA ASP A 50 4.34 -1.09 15.53
C ASP A 50 4.39 -2.52 14.99
N ASP A 51 3.35 -3.32 15.20
CA ASP A 51 3.24 -4.66 14.63
C ASP A 51 3.20 -4.61 13.09
N LEU A 52 2.44 -3.67 12.52
CA LEU A 52 2.35 -3.47 11.07
C LEU A 52 3.72 -3.16 10.43
N HIS A 53 4.57 -2.39 11.11
CA HIS A 53 5.91 -2.01 10.64
C HIS A 53 7.02 -2.97 11.10
N SER A 54 6.66 -4.07 11.76
CA SER A 54 7.58 -5.14 12.15
C SER A 54 7.61 -6.29 11.12
N ASP A 55 8.54 -7.21 11.28
CA ASP A 55 8.60 -8.43 10.49
C ASP A 55 7.49 -9.45 10.84
N SER A 56 6.74 -9.21 11.93
CA SER A 56 5.68 -10.11 12.40
C SER A 56 4.30 -9.84 11.80
N ASN A 57 4.13 -8.74 11.06
CA ASN A 57 2.85 -8.45 10.40
C ASN A 57 2.48 -9.56 9.39
N ASN A 58 1.18 -9.72 9.18
CA ASN A 58 0.65 -10.77 8.30
C ASN A 58 0.20 -10.20 6.94
N LEU A 59 0.93 -9.23 6.36
CA LEU A 59 0.73 -8.79 4.99
C LEU A 59 1.56 -9.66 4.04
N THR A 60 0.89 -10.52 3.30
CA THR A 60 1.44 -11.44 2.30
C THR A 60 0.58 -11.38 1.04
N LYS A 61 0.97 -12.07 -0.03
CA LYS A 61 0.15 -12.18 -1.24
C LYS A 61 -1.28 -12.68 -0.95
N GLU A 62 -1.42 -13.59 0.01
CA GLU A 62 -2.70 -14.24 0.34
C GLU A 62 -3.58 -13.37 1.25
N THR A 63 -3.00 -12.42 1.97
CA THR A 63 -3.70 -11.60 2.95
C THR A 63 -3.86 -10.14 2.53
N ALA A 64 -2.99 -9.62 1.66
CA ALA A 64 -3.12 -8.30 1.04
C ALA A 64 -4.11 -8.36 -0.13
N ILE A 65 -5.36 -8.66 0.19
CA ILE A 65 -6.46 -8.83 -0.76
C ILE A 65 -7.18 -7.50 -1.03
N SER A 66 -7.95 -7.45 -2.12
CA SER A 66 -8.75 -6.27 -2.45
C SER A 66 -9.90 -6.07 -1.45
N GLU A 67 -10.61 -4.94 -1.57
CA GLU A 67 -11.83 -4.61 -0.80
C GLU A 67 -12.96 -5.63 -1.04
N THR A 68 -12.93 -6.35 -2.15
CA THR A 68 -13.90 -7.41 -2.48
C THR A 68 -13.42 -8.81 -2.11
N GLY A 69 -12.25 -8.94 -1.47
CA GLY A 69 -11.67 -10.22 -1.06
C GLY A 69 -10.90 -10.94 -2.18
N ALA A 70 -10.63 -10.31 -3.31
CA ALA A 70 -9.86 -10.92 -4.39
C ALA A 70 -8.36 -10.86 -4.09
N VAL A 71 -7.64 -11.94 -4.38
CA VAL A 71 -6.17 -11.97 -4.34
C VAL A 71 -5.64 -11.10 -5.47
N ILE A 72 -4.72 -10.20 -5.14
CA ILE A 72 -4.05 -9.33 -6.10
C ILE A 72 -2.90 -10.10 -6.77
N ASN A 73 -2.76 -9.96 -8.07
CA ASN A 73 -1.65 -10.53 -8.81
C ASN A 73 -0.30 -10.10 -8.21
N GLY A 74 0.60 -11.03 -8.01
CA GLY A 74 1.95 -10.79 -7.54
C GLY A 74 2.98 -10.93 -8.66
N ARG A 75 4.25 -10.93 -8.28
CA ARG A 75 5.35 -11.19 -9.20
C ARG A 75 5.25 -12.59 -9.79
N GLY A 76 5.32 -12.68 -11.10
CA GLY A 76 5.15 -13.95 -11.83
C GLY A 76 3.73 -14.18 -12.35
N ASP A 77 2.75 -13.43 -11.89
CA ASP A 77 1.40 -13.42 -12.47
C ASP A 77 1.35 -12.46 -13.69
N THR A 78 0.30 -12.58 -14.49
CA THR A 78 0.07 -11.72 -15.66
C THR A 78 -1.32 -11.09 -15.56
N PRO A 79 -1.42 -9.73 -15.50
CA PRO A 79 -0.32 -8.78 -15.32
C PRO A 79 0.29 -8.85 -13.91
N ASN A 80 1.59 -8.50 -13.78
CA ASN A 80 2.20 -8.30 -12.48
C ASN A 80 1.66 -7.01 -11.84
N ARG A 81 1.25 -7.08 -10.55
CA ARG A 81 0.68 -5.96 -9.79
C ARG A 81 1.21 -5.93 -8.36
N HIS A 82 2.44 -6.38 -8.14
CA HIS A 82 2.97 -6.52 -6.78
C HIS A 82 3.45 -5.21 -6.16
N ASP A 83 3.78 -4.20 -6.98
CA ASP A 83 4.19 -2.87 -6.50
C ASP A 83 2.98 -2.09 -6.01
N ILE A 84 2.99 -1.73 -4.74
CA ILE A 84 1.94 -0.93 -4.09
C ILE A 84 2.52 0.43 -3.71
N LEU A 85 1.89 1.52 -4.14
CA LEU A 85 2.30 2.88 -3.83
C LEU A 85 2.18 3.16 -2.34
N THR A 86 3.22 3.75 -1.74
CA THR A 86 3.24 4.13 -0.33
C THR A 86 3.90 5.48 -0.06
N GLY A 87 4.95 5.84 -0.83
CA GLY A 87 5.78 7.02 -0.57
C GLY A 87 6.49 6.97 0.79
N SER A 88 6.68 5.77 1.35
CA SER A 88 7.11 5.57 2.73
C SER A 88 8.42 4.81 2.84
N ASP A 89 9.21 5.10 3.88
CA ASP A 89 10.28 4.22 4.35
C ASP A 89 9.71 2.99 5.08
N LEU A 90 10.59 2.14 5.61
CA LEU A 90 10.21 0.92 6.35
C LEU A 90 9.34 1.22 7.58
N ASP A 91 9.56 2.37 8.21
CA ASP A 91 8.84 2.82 9.41
C ASP A 91 7.54 3.58 9.08
N GLY A 92 7.22 3.77 7.80
CA GLY A 92 5.99 4.45 7.37
C GLY A 92 6.09 5.98 7.34
N ASN A 93 7.30 6.55 7.38
CA ASN A 93 7.54 7.98 7.22
C ASN A 93 7.73 8.34 5.74
N LEU A 94 7.50 9.60 5.38
CA LEU A 94 7.73 10.08 4.02
C LEU A 94 9.18 9.87 3.59
N VAL A 95 9.36 9.35 2.37
CA VAL A 95 10.64 9.31 1.68
C VAL A 95 10.50 9.85 0.27
N GLY A 96 11.41 10.74 -0.12
CA GLY A 96 11.35 11.43 -1.41
C GLY A 96 10.20 12.44 -1.49
N ASP A 97 9.79 12.76 -2.71
CA ASP A 97 8.73 13.73 -2.98
C ASP A 97 7.34 13.09 -3.22
N ALA A 98 7.29 11.77 -3.27
CA ALA A 98 6.05 11.00 -3.45
C ALA A 98 5.19 11.56 -4.61
N CYS A 99 5.78 11.64 -5.82
CA CYS A 99 5.07 12.16 -7.00
C CYS A 99 4.53 13.59 -6.76
N GLU A 100 5.37 14.48 -6.26
CA GLU A 100 5.00 15.86 -5.88
C GLU A 100 3.82 15.88 -4.89
N GLY A 101 3.89 15.05 -3.86
CA GLY A 101 2.81 14.92 -2.88
C GLY A 101 1.53 14.34 -3.48
N TRP A 102 1.65 13.40 -4.42
CA TRP A 102 0.53 12.72 -5.12
C TRP A 102 -0.25 13.63 -6.09
N THR A 103 0.38 14.67 -6.61
CA THR A 103 -0.28 15.63 -7.51
C THR A 103 0.13 15.48 -8.97
N THR A 104 1.22 14.76 -9.27
CA THR A 104 1.67 14.50 -10.64
C THR A 104 1.40 13.04 -11.05
N SER A 105 1.13 12.86 -12.36
CA SER A 105 1.03 11.56 -13.02
C SER A 105 2.04 11.41 -14.17
N GLY A 106 3.10 12.21 -14.15
CA GLY A 106 4.16 12.23 -15.17
C GLY A 106 5.49 11.74 -14.63
N GLU A 107 6.47 12.62 -14.69
CA GLU A 107 7.82 12.39 -14.16
C GLU A 107 7.82 12.38 -12.63
N GLY A 108 8.97 12.02 -12.03
CA GLY A 108 9.12 11.87 -10.60
C GLY A 108 9.11 10.40 -10.18
N SER A 109 8.94 10.16 -8.91
CA SER A 109 8.81 8.81 -8.35
C SER A 109 8.12 8.82 -7.00
N ALA A 110 7.62 7.66 -6.58
CA ALA A 110 7.20 7.40 -5.22
C ALA A 110 7.73 6.04 -4.77
N MET A 111 7.98 5.88 -3.48
CA MET A 111 8.33 4.58 -2.93
C MET A 111 7.17 3.61 -3.11
N VAL A 112 7.48 2.37 -3.50
CA VAL A 112 6.54 1.26 -3.56
C VAL A 112 6.97 0.15 -2.63
N GLY A 113 6.01 -0.64 -2.16
CA GLY A 113 6.24 -1.88 -1.44
C GLY A 113 5.76 -3.09 -2.24
N HIS A 114 6.19 -4.30 -1.86
CA HIS A 114 5.78 -5.54 -2.49
C HIS A 114 4.79 -6.30 -1.59
N HIS A 115 3.50 -6.30 -1.96
CA HIS A 115 2.47 -6.99 -1.15
C HIS A 115 2.71 -8.50 -1.06
N ASP A 116 3.39 -9.07 -2.05
CA ASP A 116 3.72 -10.50 -2.11
C ASP A 116 5.09 -10.85 -1.50
N ARG A 117 5.78 -9.87 -0.91
CA ARG A 117 7.07 -10.03 -0.21
C ARG A 117 8.18 -10.61 -1.09
N THR A 118 8.14 -10.38 -2.39
CA THR A 118 9.15 -10.89 -3.33
C THR A 118 9.49 -9.84 -4.37
N GLY A 119 10.70 -9.85 -4.90
CA GLY A 119 11.09 -8.92 -5.95
C GLY A 119 12.55 -8.52 -5.91
N GLY A 120 12.83 -7.38 -6.50
CA GLY A 120 14.10 -6.67 -6.47
C GLY A 120 14.02 -5.40 -5.62
N GLY A 121 15.08 -4.58 -5.68
CA GLY A 121 15.17 -3.32 -4.92
C GLY A 121 16.00 -3.45 -3.65
N ASP A 122 16.04 -2.37 -2.88
CA ASP A 122 16.86 -2.29 -1.67
C ASP A 122 16.28 -3.16 -0.54
N HIS A 123 14.95 -3.27 -0.48
CA HIS A 123 14.22 -4.07 0.51
C HIS A 123 13.17 -4.96 -0.18
N PRO A 124 13.59 -6.02 -0.90
CA PRO A 124 12.70 -6.79 -1.80
C PRO A 124 11.53 -7.46 -1.11
N THR A 125 11.62 -7.71 0.20
CA THR A 125 10.55 -8.32 1.01
C THR A 125 9.72 -7.32 1.81
N ALA A 126 9.97 -6.01 1.65
CA ALA A 126 9.21 -4.99 2.36
C ALA A 126 7.85 -4.75 1.69
N TRP A 127 6.79 -4.81 2.48
CA TRP A 127 5.44 -4.55 2.00
C TRP A 127 5.20 -3.06 1.66
N ASN A 128 5.97 -2.15 2.25
CA ASN A 128 5.77 -0.71 2.16
C ASN A 128 6.97 0.08 1.58
N SER A 129 8.16 -0.50 1.47
CA SER A 129 9.38 0.24 1.11
C SER A 129 10.39 -0.64 0.38
N ALA A 130 10.08 -1.08 -0.83
CA ALA A 130 10.95 -1.97 -1.60
C ALA A 130 11.92 -1.21 -2.52
N HIS A 131 11.41 -0.27 -3.32
CA HIS A 131 12.17 0.57 -4.24
C HIS A 131 11.34 1.78 -4.71
N PRO A 132 11.96 2.84 -5.26
CA PRO A 132 11.25 3.91 -5.94
C PRO A 132 10.58 3.41 -7.24
N SER A 133 9.41 3.95 -7.57
CA SER A 133 8.78 3.74 -8.87
C SER A 133 9.61 4.41 -9.99
N ARG A 134 9.46 3.94 -11.22
CA ARG A 134 10.17 4.50 -12.38
C ARG A 134 9.61 5.86 -12.80
N GLY A 135 8.37 6.16 -12.46
CA GLY A 135 7.65 7.39 -12.74
C GLY A 135 6.33 7.39 -12.00
N CYS A 136 5.55 8.44 -12.18
CA CYS A 136 4.25 8.64 -11.51
C CYS A 136 3.05 8.35 -12.42
N GLY A 137 3.30 8.15 -13.72
CA GLY A 137 2.27 7.77 -14.68
C GLY A 137 2.01 6.27 -14.73
N MET A 138 0.81 5.89 -15.16
CA MET A 138 0.36 4.49 -15.17
C MET A 138 1.30 3.57 -15.99
N GLU A 139 1.76 4.00 -17.16
CA GLU A 139 2.68 3.22 -18.00
C GLU A 139 4.00 2.93 -17.26
N ALA A 140 4.57 3.93 -16.57
CA ALA A 140 5.80 3.77 -15.80
C ALA A 140 5.60 2.83 -14.60
N LEU A 141 4.46 2.93 -13.90
CA LEU A 141 4.10 2.05 -12.79
C LEU A 141 3.93 0.60 -13.26
N GLN A 142 3.20 0.38 -14.35
CA GLN A 142 3.00 -0.95 -14.95
C GLN A 142 4.31 -1.55 -15.46
N GLY A 143 5.25 -0.72 -15.90
CA GLY A 143 6.57 -1.13 -16.38
C GLY A 143 7.47 -1.77 -15.34
N THR A 144 7.18 -1.61 -14.03
CA THR A 144 7.92 -2.25 -12.92
C THR A 144 7.10 -3.29 -12.16
N GLY A 145 5.82 -3.44 -12.48
CA GLY A 145 4.94 -4.41 -11.82
C GLY A 145 3.92 -3.80 -10.87
N GLY A 146 3.62 -2.51 -11.05
CA GLY A 146 2.55 -1.80 -10.36
C GLY A 146 1.31 -1.63 -11.24
N ASP A 147 0.28 -1.04 -10.68
CA ASP A 147 -0.96 -0.67 -11.38
C ASP A 147 -1.68 0.51 -10.67
N GLY A 148 -0.91 1.36 -9.97
CA GLY A 148 -1.44 2.48 -9.21
C GLY A 148 -2.19 2.05 -7.94
N LEU A 149 -2.01 0.83 -7.46
CA LEU A 149 -2.65 0.32 -6.25
C LEU A 149 -2.01 0.91 -5.00
N PHE A 150 -2.81 1.06 -3.94
CA PHE A 150 -2.37 1.48 -2.61
C PHE A 150 -3.23 0.81 -1.53
N TYR A 151 -2.68 0.70 -0.31
CA TYR A 151 -3.40 0.10 0.81
C TYR A 151 -4.41 1.08 1.42
N CYS A 152 -5.55 0.56 1.85
CA CYS A 152 -6.57 1.27 2.61
C CYS A 152 -6.73 0.66 4.00
N PHE A 153 -6.68 1.49 5.04
CA PHE A 153 -6.82 1.07 6.42
C PHE A 153 -8.02 1.76 7.07
N ALA A 154 -8.80 1.02 7.86
CA ALA A 154 -9.82 1.59 8.73
C ALA A 154 -9.15 2.32 9.91
N THR A 155 -9.58 3.55 10.19
CA THR A 155 -9.00 4.38 11.26
C THR A 155 -9.78 4.30 12.58
N ASN A 156 -10.92 3.61 12.60
CA ASN A 156 -11.79 3.41 13.76
C ASN A 156 -12.37 1.99 13.81
#